data_9d6d90a22c5e95c264661fd0f290ac99
#
_entry.id   9d6d90a22c5e95c264661fd0f290ac99
#
_cell.length_a   1.000
_cell.length_b   1.000
_cell.length_c   1.000
_cell.angle_alpha   90.00
_cell.angle_beta   90.00
_cell.angle_gamma   90.00
#
_symmetry.space_group_name_H-M   'P 1'
#
loop_
_entity.id
_entity.type
_entity.pdbx_description
1 polymer ?
#
loop_
_entity_poly.entity_id
_entity_poly.type
_entity_poly.pdbx_seq_one_letter_code
_entity_poly.pdbx_strand_id
1 'polypeptide(L)'
;MVIGYTTGVYDLFHIGHLTLLKNAKGLCDKLIVGVTVDELVLYKGKQAMIPYSDRAEIVRSIKYVDAVVPQYDMDKIAACKKLGATVLFVGDDWYGTEKWKKYEEEFAKEGIKIIYFPYTKGISSTKITEALKTTRGWSNDHSLMNKKKDNESNHLNA
;
A
#
# COMPACT_ATOMS: atom_id res chain seq x y z
N MET A 1 -13.25 15.92 -15.90
CA MET A 1 -12.98 15.36 -14.56
C MET A 1 -11.69 14.57 -14.60
N VAL A 2 -10.77 14.82 -13.67
CA VAL A 2 -9.53 14.09 -13.57
C VAL A 2 -9.73 12.90 -12.64
N ILE A 3 -9.53 11.69 -13.17
CA ILE A 3 -9.56 10.45 -12.40
C ILE A 3 -8.13 10.01 -12.14
N GLY A 4 -7.76 9.90 -10.86
CA GLY A 4 -6.46 9.41 -10.42
C GLY A 4 -6.54 7.96 -9.93
N TYR A 5 -5.46 7.23 -10.13
CA TYR A 5 -5.32 5.84 -9.70
C TYR A 5 -4.02 5.67 -8.93
N THR A 6 -4.07 4.87 -7.89
CA THR A 6 -2.88 4.43 -7.16
C THR A 6 -3.08 3.01 -6.68
N THR A 7 -1.99 2.28 -6.52
CA THR A 7 -2.02 0.90 -6.04
C THR A 7 -1.16 0.73 -4.80
N GLY A 8 -1.49 -0.22 -3.99
CA GLY A 8 -0.69 -0.57 -2.83
C GLY A 8 -1.24 -1.78 -2.10
N VAL A 9 -0.41 -2.36 -1.25
CA VAL A 9 -0.82 -3.43 -0.35
C VAL A 9 -1.65 -2.86 0.80
N TYR A 10 -1.25 -1.72 1.32
CA TYR A 10 -1.86 -1.03 2.48
C TYR A 10 -1.96 -1.94 3.71
N ASP A 11 -0.92 -2.75 3.90
CA ASP A 11 -0.79 -3.59 5.09
C ASP A 11 -0.35 -2.75 6.28
N LEU A 12 -0.91 -2.99 7.46
CA LEU A 12 -0.65 -2.21 8.66
C LEU A 12 -0.81 -0.70 8.38
N PHE A 13 -1.99 -0.30 7.92
CA PHE A 13 -2.27 1.06 7.48
C PHE A 13 -1.78 2.11 8.49
N HIS A 14 -1.03 3.09 8.01
CA HIS A 14 -0.38 4.10 8.85
C HIS A 14 -0.43 5.49 8.19
N ILE A 15 0.13 6.47 8.89
CA ILE A 15 0.09 7.88 8.44
C ILE A 15 0.76 8.11 7.09
N GLY A 16 1.78 7.32 6.73
CA GLY A 16 2.41 7.39 5.41
C GLY A 16 1.44 7.06 4.28
N HIS A 17 0.65 6.02 4.45
CA HIS A 17 -0.43 5.66 3.51
C HIS A 17 -1.47 6.77 3.41
N LEU A 18 -1.91 7.29 4.55
CA LEU A 18 -2.92 8.34 4.61
C LEU A 18 -2.45 9.62 3.91
N THR A 19 -1.22 10.03 4.16
CA THR A 19 -0.62 11.24 3.56
C THR A 19 -0.55 11.13 2.04
N LEU A 20 -0.15 9.98 1.51
CA LEU A 20 -0.13 9.73 0.07
C LEU A 20 -1.54 9.86 -0.53
N LEU A 21 -2.53 9.23 0.08
CA LEU A 21 -3.92 9.26 -0.40
C LEU A 21 -4.50 10.68 -0.34
N LYS A 22 -4.21 11.42 0.71
CA LYS A 22 -4.60 12.82 0.86
C LYS A 22 -4.01 13.69 -0.25
N ASN A 23 -2.71 13.56 -0.50
CA ASN A 23 -2.01 14.34 -1.53
C ASN A 23 -2.50 13.97 -2.93
N ALA A 24 -2.71 12.69 -3.18
CA ALA A 24 -3.25 12.20 -4.46
C ALA A 24 -4.65 12.79 -4.72
N LYS A 25 -5.53 12.75 -3.73
CA LYS A 25 -6.88 13.31 -3.87
C LYS A 25 -6.84 14.81 -4.14
N GLY A 26 -5.88 15.54 -3.60
CA GLY A 26 -5.70 16.97 -3.86
C GLY A 26 -5.35 17.30 -5.31
N LEU A 27 -4.92 16.33 -6.12
CA LEU A 27 -4.51 16.49 -7.51
C LEU A 27 -5.46 15.84 -8.51
N CYS A 28 -6.61 15.33 -8.07
CA CYS A 28 -7.62 14.74 -8.94
C CYS A 28 -9.03 14.99 -8.38
N ASP A 29 -10.02 14.80 -9.22
CA ASP A 29 -11.43 14.92 -8.82
C ASP A 29 -11.96 13.64 -8.19
N LYS A 30 -11.52 12.50 -8.70
CA LYS A 30 -11.90 11.17 -8.22
C LYS A 30 -10.65 10.32 -8.04
N LEU A 31 -10.44 9.81 -6.84
CA LEU A 31 -9.33 8.90 -6.53
C LEU A 31 -9.82 7.46 -6.41
N ILE A 32 -9.29 6.60 -7.27
CA ILE A 32 -9.53 5.16 -7.24
C ILE A 32 -8.26 4.47 -6.73
N VAL A 33 -8.42 3.60 -5.75
CA VAL A 33 -7.31 2.89 -5.13
C VAL A 33 -7.40 1.40 -5.45
N GLY A 34 -6.34 0.86 -6.06
CA GLY A 34 -6.17 -0.57 -6.26
C GLY A 34 -5.48 -1.19 -5.04
N VAL A 35 -6.19 -2.02 -4.30
CA VAL A 35 -5.61 -2.75 -3.17
C VAL A 35 -5.14 -4.12 -3.65
N THR A 36 -3.87 -4.40 -3.42
CA THR A 36 -3.23 -5.64 -3.88
C THR A 36 -3.86 -6.85 -3.20
N VAL A 37 -4.35 -7.81 -3.98
CA VAL A 37 -4.91 -9.06 -3.44
C VAL A 37 -3.82 -9.93 -2.81
N ASP A 38 -4.21 -10.80 -1.87
CA ASP A 38 -3.26 -11.62 -1.12
C ASP A 38 -2.39 -12.49 -2.02
N GLU A 39 -2.96 -13.06 -3.08
CA GLU A 39 -2.26 -13.89 -4.05
C GLU A 39 -1.14 -13.13 -4.77
N LEU A 40 -1.38 -11.86 -5.11
CA LEU A 40 -0.36 -11.02 -5.76
C LEU A 40 0.74 -10.61 -4.78
N VAL A 41 0.40 -10.39 -3.51
CA VAL A 41 1.40 -10.12 -2.47
C VAL A 41 2.34 -11.32 -2.33
N LEU A 42 1.81 -12.54 -2.31
CA LEU A 42 2.61 -13.78 -2.27
C LEU A 42 3.48 -13.94 -3.51
N TYR A 43 2.96 -13.64 -4.69
CA TYR A 43 3.74 -13.66 -5.93
C TYR A 43 4.95 -12.73 -5.87
N LYS A 44 4.84 -11.60 -5.20
CA LYS A 44 5.95 -10.66 -4.98
C LYS A 44 6.94 -11.14 -3.91
N GLY A 45 6.75 -12.33 -3.33
CA GLY A 45 7.60 -12.88 -2.28
C GLY A 45 7.35 -12.28 -0.90
N LYS A 46 6.19 -11.70 -0.68
CA LYS A 46 5.78 -11.09 0.60
C LYS A 46 4.51 -11.76 1.12
N GLN A 47 4.18 -11.52 2.37
CA GLN A 47 2.92 -11.94 2.97
C GLN A 47 2.30 -10.75 3.70
N ALA A 48 1.04 -10.46 3.41
CA ALA A 48 0.30 -9.45 4.14
C ALA A 48 -0.11 -9.99 5.51
N MET A 49 0.02 -9.17 6.54
CA MET A 49 -0.41 -9.51 7.89
C MET A 49 -1.92 -9.39 8.04
N ILE A 50 -2.52 -8.47 7.32
CA ILE A 50 -3.97 -8.23 7.30
C ILE A 50 -4.53 -8.76 5.99
N PRO A 51 -5.63 -9.58 6.02
CA PRO A 51 -6.20 -10.12 4.79
C PRO A 51 -6.78 -9.03 3.89
N TYR A 52 -6.83 -9.30 2.59
CA TYR A 52 -7.31 -8.36 1.58
C TYR A 52 -8.65 -7.72 1.93
N SER A 53 -9.63 -8.50 2.36
CA SER A 53 -10.97 -7.99 2.69
C SER A 53 -10.92 -6.85 3.71
N ASP A 54 -10.10 -7.00 4.74
CA ASP A 54 -9.95 -6.00 5.79
C ASP A 54 -9.13 -4.81 5.32
N ARG A 55 -8.06 -5.04 4.57
CA ARG A 55 -7.24 -3.97 3.98
C ARG A 55 -8.07 -3.10 3.04
N ALA A 56 -8.84 -3.72 2.17
CA ALA A 56 -9.72 -3.01 1.23
C ALA A 56 -10.80 -2.21 1.98
N GLU A 57 -11.40 -2.75 3.03
CA GLU A 57 -12.40 -2.07 3.83
C GLU A 57 -11.83 -0.83 4.55
N ILE A 58 -10.63 -0.95 5.13
CA ILE A 58 -9.95 0.17 5.77
C ILE A 58 -9.70 1.29 4.75
N VAL A 59 -9.17 0.96 3.58
CA VAL A 59 -8.90 1.95 2.52
C VAL A 59 -10.19 2.57 2.02
N ARG A 60 -11.25 1.78 1.84
CA ARG A 60 -12.57 2.28 1.42
C ARG A 60 -13.15 3.30 2.41
N SER A 61 -12.82 3.17 3.69
CA SER A 61 -13.29 4.05 4.76
C SER A 61 -12.53 5.37 4.86
N ILE A 62 -11.45 5.54 4.11
CA ILE A 62 -10.65 6.76 4.11
C ILE A 62 -11.39 7.84 3.30
N LYS A 63 -11.59 9.00 3.90
CA LYS A 63 -12.38 10.10 3.30
C LYS A 63 -11.85 10.63 1.97
N TYR A 64 -10.58 10.39 1.66
CA TYR A 64 -9.95 10.85 0.41
C TYR A 64 -10.16 9.87 -0.75
N VAL A 65 -10.64 8.68 -0.47
CA VAL A 65 -10.80 7.59 -1.44
C VAL A 65 -12.25 7.57 -1.95
N ASP A 66 -12.42 7.63 -3.26
CA ASP A 66 -13.75 7.58 -3.88
C ASP A 66 -14.18 6.16 -4.24
N ALA A 67 -13.23 5.30 -4.60
CA ALA A 67 -13.52 3.90 -4.90
C ALA A 67 -12.30 3.02 -4.63
N VAL A 68 -12.54 1.78 -4.28
CA VAL A 68 -11.51 0.74 -4.12
C VAL A 68 -11.79 -0.38 -5.11
N VAL A 69 -10.74 -0.82 -5.80
CA VAL A 69 -10.76 -1.96 -6.71
C VAL A 69 -9.68 -2.95 -6.32
N PRO A 70 -9.85 -4.24 -6.58
CA PRO A 70 -8.77 -5.20 -6.36
C PRO A 70 -7.67 -5.04 -7.41
N GLN A 71 -6.41 -5.14 -6.99
CA GLN A 71 -5.28 -5.25 -7.90
C GLN A 71 -4.86 -6.72 -7.99
N TYR A 72 -5.12 -7.33 -9.15
CA TYR A 72 -4.82 -8.75 -9.41
C TYR A 72 -3.46 -8.97 -10.09
N ASP A 73 -2.94 -7.95 -10.77
CA ASP A 73 -1.71 -8.03 -11.55
C ASP A 73 -0.96 -6.69 -11.54
N MET A 74 0.18 -6.64 -12.24
CA MET A 74 1.04 -5.46 -12.30
C MET A 74 0.77 -4.57 -13.52
N ASP A 75 -0.22 -4.88 -14.33
CA ASP A 75 -0.57 -4.09 -15.53
C ASP A 75 -1.38 -2.84 -15.17
N LYS A 76 -0.67 -1.80 -14.77
CA LYS A 76 -1.26 -0.53 -14.35
C LYS A 76 -1.82 0.28 -15.53
N ILE A 77 -1.27 0.11 -16.72
CA ILE A 77 -1.80 0.76 -17.93
C ILE A 77 -3.21 0.24 -18.24
N ALA A 78 -3.39 -1.08 -18.27
CA ALA A 78 -4.69 -1.68 -18.49
C ALA A 78 -5.69 -1.26 -17.42
N ALA A 79 -5.28 -1.21 -16.15
CA ALA A 79 -6.12 -0.75 -15.05
C ALA A 79 -6.55 0.71 -15.24
N CYS A 80 -5.62 1.60 -15.56
CA CYS A 80 -5.93 3.01 -15.81
C CYS A 80 -6.90 3.18 -16.98
N LYS A 81 -6.69 2.47 -18.07
CA LYS A 81 -7.56 2.52 -19.24
C LYS A 81 -8.98 2.05 -18.91
N LYS A 82 -9.10 0.95 -18.19
CA LYS A 82 -10.39 0.39 -17.76
C LYS A 82 -11.14 1.35 -16.84
N LEU A 83 -10.43 2.05 -15.95
CA LEU A 83 -11.02 2.96 -14.99
C LEU A 83 -11.21 4.38 -15.51
N GLY A 84 -10.68 4.70 -16.69
CA GLY A 84 -10.68 6.06 -17.22
C GLY A 84 -9.71 6.99 -16.48
N ALA A 85 -8.70 6.44 -15.80
CA ALA A 85 -7.72 7.23 -15.07
C ALA A 85 -6.69 7.85 -16.02
N THR A 86 -6.38 9.12 -15.82
CA THR A 86 -5.39 9.87 -16.59
C THR A 86 -4.16 10.25 -15.77
N VAL A 87 -4.16 9.91 -14.49
CA VAL A 87 -3.03 10.14 -13.57
C VAL A 87 -2.81 8.89 -12.73
N LEU A 88 -1.56 8.42 -12.69
CA LEU A 88 -1.11 7.38 -11.78
C LEU A 88 -0.23 8.01 -10.70
N PHE A 89 -0.56 7.76 -9.44
CA PHE A 89 0.23 8.21 -8.29
C PHE A 89 1.06 7.06 -7.75
N VAL A 90 2.34 7.32 -7.51
CA VAL A 90 3.29 6.33 -6.97
C VAL A 90 4.21 6.98 -5.93
N GLY A 91 4.80 6.18 -5.06
CA GLY A 91 5.90 6.62 -4.21
C GLY A 91 7.16 6.90 -5.03
N ASP A 92 8.11 7.63 -4.47
CA ASP A 92 9.30 8.11 -5.19
C ASP A 92 10.47 7.12 -5.21
N ASP A 93 10.33 5.92 -4.65
CA ASP A 93 11.38 4.88 -4.65
C ASP A 93 11.98 4.62 -6.03
N TRP A 94 11.14 4.66 -7.04
CA TRP A 94 11.47 4.28 -8.41
C TRP A 94 11.76 5.47 -9.31
N TYR A 95 11.63 6.69 -8.79
CA TYR A 95 11.84 7.91 -9.56
C TYR A 95 13.25 7.93 -10.16
N GLY A 96 13.32 8.21 -11.45
CA GLY A 96 14.60 8.32 -12.17
C GLY A 96 15.23 6.99 -12.55
N THR A 97 14.65 5.83 -12.19
CA THR A 97 15.14 4.53 -12.69
C THR A 97 14.83 4.37 -14.17
N GLU A 98 15.65 3.61 -14.90
CA GLU A 98 15.44 3.37 -16.34
C GLU A 98 14.11 2.66 -16.60
N LYS A 99 13.73 1.71 -15.76
CA LYS A 99 12.47 0.99 -15.86
C LYS A 99 11.27 1.94 -15.80
N TRP A 100 11.28 2.87 -14.86
CA TRP A 100 10.18 3.82 -14.69
C TRP A 100 10.19 4.94 -15.72
N LYS A 101 11.36 5.32 -16.25
CA LYS A 101 11.44 6.23 -17.41
C LYS A 101 10.76 5.63 -18.63
N LYS A 102 10.95 4.34 -18.88
CA LYS A 102 10.23 3.62 -19.95
C LYS A 102 8.73 3.57 -19.67
N TYR A 103 8.31 3.31 -18.43
CA TYR A 103 6.91 3.36 -18.04
C TYR A 103 6.31 4.75 -18.28
N GLU A 104 7.00 5.83 -17.92
CA GLU A 104 6.54 7.19 -18.16
C GLU A 104 6.25 7.43 -19.65
N GLU A 105 7.11 6.95 -20.54
CA GLU A 105 6.92 7.03 -21.98
C GLU A 105 5.71 6.22 -22.45
N GLU A 106 5.59 4.98 -21.98
CA GLU A 106 4.46 4.11 -22.32
C GLU A 106 3.13 4.68 -21.82
N PHE A 107 3.10 5.17 -20.59
CA PHE A 107 1.92 5.81 -20.01
C PHE A 107 1.56 7.10 -20.75
N ALA A 108 2.55 7.92 -21.13
CA ALA A 108 2.33 9.15 -21.88
C ALA A 108 1.67 8.89 -23.23
N LYS A 109 2.02 7.81 -23.92
CA LYS A 109 1.38 7.40 -25.18
C LYS A 109 -0.10 7.12 -25.02
N GLU A 110 -0.52 6.69 -23.84
CA GLU A 110 -1.92 6.41 -23.50
C GLU A 110 -2.61 7.62 -22.83
N GLY A 111 -1.97 8.77 -22.78
CA GLY A 111 -2.52 9.97 -22.15
C GLY A 111 -2.53 9.93 -20.62
N ILE A 112 -1.68 9.13 -20.02
CA ILE A 112 -1.60 8.94 -18.57
C ILE A 112 -0.32 9.57 -18.03
N LYS A 113 -0.44 10.43 -17.03
CA LYS A 113 0.69 11.06 -16.34
C LYS A 113 1.02 10.29 -15.07
N ILE A 114 2.32 10.12 -14.79
CA ILE A 114 2.80 9.54 -13.54
C ILE A 114 3.25 10.67 -12.62
N ILE A 115 2.74 10.69 -11.40
CA ILE A 115 3.14 11.64 -10.35
C ILE A 115 3.74 10.86 -9.20
N TYR A 116 4.94 11.27 -8.78
CA TYR A 116 5.68 10.64 -7.69
C TYR A 116 5.52 11.47 -6.42
N PHE A 117 5.25 10.80 -5.30
CA PHE A 117 5.19 11.44 -3.99
C PHE A 117 6.33 10.97 -3.10
N PRO A 118 6.94 11.88 -2.32
CA PRO A 118 7.94 11.49 -1.33
C PRO A 118 7.28 10.69 -0.20
N TYR A 119 8.04 9.75 0.37
CA TYR A 119 7.58 9.01 1.55
C TYR A 119 7.56 9.89 2.79
N THR A 120 6.62 9.58 3.69
CA THR A 120 6.62 10.14 5.03
C THR A 120 7.81 9.57 5.79
N LYS A 121 8.75 10.45 6.20
CA LYS A 121 9.99 10.05 6.86
C LYS A 121 9.72 9.24 8.14
N GLY A 122 10.45 8.14 8.29
CA GLY A 122 10.48 7.35 9.51
C GLY A 122 9.34 6.36 9.68
N ILE A 123 8.33 6.36 8.80
CA ILE A 123 7.16 5.48 8.91
C ILE A 123 7.03 4.62 7.66
N SER A 124 6.96 3.30 7.85
CA SER A 124 6.61 2.33 6.80
C SER A 124 6.10 1.04 7.45
N SER A 125 5.34 0.24 6.71
CA SER A 125 4.90 -1.07 7.18
C SER A 125 6.07 -2.00 7.49
N THR A 126 7.14 -1.94 6.69
CA THR A 126 8.38 -2.68 6.93
C THR A 126 9.03 -2.29 8.25
N LYS A 127 9.16 -0.98 8.53
CA LYS A 127 9.73 -0.49 9.80
C LYS A 127 8.89 -0.90 11.00
N ILE A 128 7.56 -0.84 10.89
CA ILE A 128 6.65 -1.29 11.95
C ILE A 128 6.84 -2.78 12.20
N THR A 129 6.88 -3.59 11.16
CA THR A 129 7.07 -5.04 11.25
C THR A 129 8.43 -5.38 11.86
N GLU A 130 9.51 -4.74 11.44
CA GLU A 130 10.84 -4.93 11.99
C GLU A 130 10.92 -4.54 13.47
N ALA A 131 10.31 -3.42 13.84
CA ALA A 131 10.26 -2.98 15.24
C ALA A 131 9.52 -4.02 16.11
N LEU A 132 8.42 -4.58 15.63
CA LEU A 132 7.69 -5.64 16.32
C LEU A 132 8.52 -6.91 16.47
N LYS A 133 9.26 -7.30 15.42
CA LYS A 133 10.14 -8.48 15.43
C LYS A 133 11.30 -8.32 16.41
N THR A 134 11.97 -7.18 16.41
CA THR A 134 13.16 -6.95 17.24
C THR A 134 12.81 -6.61 18.68
N THR A 135 11.86 -5.71 18.92
CA THR A 135 11.54 -5.19 20.26
C THR A 135 10.68 -6.15 21.06
N ARG A 136 9.76 -6.86 20.42
CA ARG A 136 8.83 -7.78 21.08
C ARG A 136 9.14 -9.26 20.84
N GLY A 137 10.24 -9.56 20.16
CA GLY A 137 10.58 -10.94 19.79
C GLY A 137 9.52 -11.59 18.93
N TRP A 138 8.81 -10.80 18.12
CA TRP A 138 7.85 -11.31 17.15
C TRP A 138 8.58 -12.22 16.16
N SER A 139 8.10 -13.43 16.02
CA SER A 139 8.48 -14.33 14.94
C SER A 139 7.23 -14.98 14.37
N ASN A 140 7.35 -15.57 13.19
CA ASN A 140 6.29 -16.42 12.63
C ASN A 140 6.19 -17.76 13.40
N ASP A 141 7.02 -17.95 14.41
CA ASP A 141 7.00 -19.12 15.29
C ASP A 141 6.02 -18.85 16.44
N HIS A 142 4.87 -19.51 16.39
CA HIS A 142 3.83 -19.43 17.42
C HIS A 142 4.31 -19.82 18.82
N SER A 143 5.38 -20.62 18.94
CA SER A 143 5.92 -21.03 20.24
C SER A 143 6.49 -19.86 21.04
N LEU A 144 7.14 -18.90 20.36
CA LEU A 144 7.68 -17.70 20.99
C LEU A 144 6.60 -16.70 21.39
N MET A 145 5.51 -16.62 20.65
CA MET A 145 4.36 -15.78 21.01
C MET A 145 3.63 -16.32 22.25
N ASN A 146 3.49 -17.62 22.38
CA ASN A 146 2.87 -18.24 23.54
C ASN A 146 3.69 -18.02 24.82
N LYS A 147 5.00 -18.18 24.78
CA LYS A 147 5.90 -17.90 25.91
C LYS A 147 5.79 -16.45 26.43
N LYS A 148 5.57 -15.50 25.54
CA LYS A 148 5.38 -14.10 25.93
C LYS A 148 4.05 -13.85 26.60
N LYS A 149 2.97 -14.46 26.11
CA LYS A 149 1.66 -14.35 26.76
C LYS A 149 1.70 -14.89 28.19
N ASP A 150 2.40 -15.98 28.42
CA ASP A 150 2.56 -16.56 29.75
C ASP A 150 3.32 -15.64 30.69
N ASN A 151 4.36 -14.96 30.21
CA ASN A 151 5.13 -14.01 31.00
C ASN A 151 4.34 -12.72 31.30
N GLU A 152 3.56 -12.21 30.36
CA GLU A 152 2.69 -11.05 30.58
C GLU A 152 1.56 -11.36 31.56
N SER A 153 0.97 -12.54 31.46
CA SER A 153 -0.06 -13.01 32.40
C SER A 153 0.48 -13.17 33.82
N ASN A 154 1.71 -13.65 33.98
CA ASN A 154 2.36 -13.76 35.29
C ASN A 154 2.73 -12.38 35.90
N HIS A 155 3.00 -11.37 35.08
CA HIS A 155 3.26 -10.00 35.53
C HIS A 155 1.98 -9.26 35.97
N LEU A 156 0.85 -9.57 35.36
CA LEU A 156 -0.44 -8.97 35.71
C LEU A 156 -1.06 -9.58 36.96
N ASN A 157 -0.64 -10.79 37.35
CA ASN A 157 -1.12 -11.48 38.57
C ASN A 157 -0.20 -11.32 39.77
N ALA A 158 0.87 -10.60 39.59
CA ALA A 158 1.78 -10.24 40.67
C ALA A 158 1.54 -8.78 41.10
#